data_404af5324cbfdd96ae426661545de83b
#
_entry.id   404af5324cbfdd96ae426661545de83b
#
_cell.length_a   1.000
_cell.length_b   1.000
_cell.length_c   1.000
_cell.angle_alpha   90.00
_cell.angle_beta   90.00
_cell.angle_gamma   90.00
#
_symmetry.space_group_name_H-M   'P 1'
#
loop_
_entity.id
_entity.type
_entity.pdbx_description
1 polymer ?
#
loop_
_entity_poly.entity_id
_entity_poly.type
_entity_poly.pdbx_seq_one_letter_code
_entity_poly.pdbx_strand_id
1 'polypeptide(L)'
;MPEVNAQMESMTQHKRDTFVQEIFASIATEIDFLSSFFSFGLDQGWRKKLVSLMELREGEKILDVCTGTGKLAFLLSKKVGGKGSVSGVDFSKEMLREAEKKLNGRPTNISFGFSDAKNLNFPENSFDAVTVSFGMRNIPDTAAALHEALRVLKPGGRFCCLELTPPTDSWVKPLYTMYCFKVMPFIAMKVLKTAVPYNYLPRSIKAFPSSVEFKRTLENCGFSGVTVHAMTFGIATIFKAYKN
;
A
#
# COMPACT_ATOMS: atom_id res chain seq x y z
N MET A 1 -6.69 -10.71 -24.58
CA MET A 1 -6.91 -9.87 -23.41
C MET A 1 -8.01 -10.35 -22.43
N PRO A 2 -8.92 -11.29 -22.77
CA PRO A 2 -9.78 -11.96 -21.78
C PRO A 2 -9.03 -12.92 -20.85
N GLU A 3 -7.91 -13.47 -21.30
CA GLU A 3 -7.19 -14.58 -20.63
C GLU A 3 -6.69 -14.30 -19.21
N VAL A 4 -6.15 -13.11 -18.94
CA VAL A 4 -5.64 -12.78 -17.58
C VAL A 4 -6.78 -12.64 -16.54
N ASN A 5 -7.99 -12.25 -16.96
CA ASN A 5 -9.15 -12.19 -16.07
C ASN A 5 -9.68 -13.59 -15.74
N ALA A 6 -9.86 -14.42 -16.76
CA ALA A 6 -10.29 -15.80 -16.56
C ALA A 6 -9.28 -16.60 -15.75
N GLN A 7 -7.98 -16.33 -15.93
CA GLN A 7 -6.94 -16.93 -15.11
C GLN A 7 -7.01 -16.49 -13.64
N MET A 8 -7.18 -15.19 -13.35
CA MET A 8 -7.22 -14.72 -11.96
C MET A 8 -8.49 -15.15 -11.21
N GLU A 9 -9.65 -15.20 -11.88
CA GLU A 9 -10.91 -15.64 -11.27
C GLU A 9 -10.94 -17.14 -10.99
N SER A 10 -10.22 -17.94 -11.77
CA SER A 10 -10.09 -19.39 -11.59
C SER A 10 -8.95 -19.82 -10.69
N MET A 11 -8.06 -18.88 -10.27
CA MET A 11 -6.92 -19.19 -9.41
C MET A 11 -7.35 -19.41 -7.96
N THR A 12 -6.81 -20.46 -7.33
CA THR A 12 -6.85 -20.60 -5.87
C THR A 12 -6.13 -19.43 -5.21
N GLN A 13 -6.48 -19.13 -3.95
CA GLN A 13 -5.87 -18.02 -3.20
C GLN A 13 -4.34 -18.05 -3.21
N HIS A 14 -3.75 -19.22 -2.98
CA HIS A 14 -2.30 -19.42 -3.02
C HIS A 14 -1.67 -19.07 -4.40
N LYS A 15 -2.32 -19.44 -5.49
CA LYS A 15 -1.86 -19.07 -6.84
C LYS A 15 -1.93 -17.58 -7.11
N ARG A 16 -2.93 -16.88 -6.56
CA ARG A 16 -3.03 -15.41 -6.64
C ARG A 16 -1.90 -14.72 -5.87
N ASP A 17 -1.62 -15.19 -4.66
CA ASP A 17 -0.51 -14.66 -3.83
C ASP A 17 0.83 -14.79 -4.57
N THR A 18 1.11 -15.97 -5.14
CA THR A 18 2.33 -16.22 -5.94
C THR A 18 2.40 -15.31 -7.18
N PHE A 19 1.31 -15.19 -7.93
CA PHE A 19 1.25 -14.34 -9.12
C PHE A 19 1.51 -12.86 -8.80
N VAL A 20 0.91 -12.35 -7.73
CA VAL A 20 1.13 -10.97 -7.24
C VAL A 20 2.59 -10.79 -6.85
N GLN A 21 3.17 -11.77 -6.13
CA GLN A 21 4.57 -11.74 -5.73
C GLN A 21 5.51 -11.68 -6.94
N GLU A 22 5.27 -12.51 -7.97
CA GLU A 22 6.05 -12.52 -9.20
C GLU A 22 6.00 -11.19 -9.95
N ILE A 23 4.81 -10.56 -10.03
CA ILE A 23 4.67 -9.23 -10.64
C ILE A 23 5.55 -8.21 -9.91
N PHE A 24 5.43 -8.13 -8.58
CA PHE A 24 6.19 -7.14 -7.81
C PHE A 24 7.70 -7.44 -7.80
N ALA A 25 8.09 -8.72 -7.76
CA ALA A 25 9.49 -9.11 -7.89
C ALA A 25 10.09 -8.66 -9.24
N SER A 26 9.34 -8.80 -10.33
CA SER A 26 9.81 -8.45 -11.69
C SER A 26 10.04 -6.96 -11.92
N ILE A 27 9.47 -6.08 -11.10
CA ILE A 27 9.59 -4.62 -11.24
C ILE A 27 10.21 -3.94 -10.01
N ALA A 28 10.78 -4.72 -9.08
CA ALA A 28 11.23 -4.18 -7.78
C ALA A 28 12.27 -3.06 -7.92
N THR A 29 13.17 -3.16 -8.91
CA THR A 29 14.19 -2.14 -9.19
C THR A 29 13.63 -0.86 -9.81
N GLU A 30 12.59 -0.97 -10.62
CA GLU A 30 12.00 0.14 -11.38
C GLU A 30 10.74 0.72 -10.73
N ILE A 31 10.13 0.02 -9.76
CA ILE A 31 8.82 0.38 -9.21
C ILE A 31 8.75 1.82 -8.69
N ASP A 32 9.85 2.33 -8.14
CA ASP A 32 9.90 3.68 -7.62
C ASP A 32 9.84 4.75 -8.70
N PHE A 33 10.57 4.54 -9.76
CA PHE A 33 10.52 5.40 -10.95
C PHE A 33 9.14 5.31 -11.59
N LEU A 34 8.66 4.10 -11.82
CA LEU A 34 7.40 3.83 -12.51
C LEU A 34 6.19 4.37 -11.75
N SER A 35 6.12 4.17 -10.44
CA SER A 35 5.04 4.72 -9.64
C SER A 35 5.00 6.24 -9.67
N SER A 36 6.15 6.90 -9.60
CA SER A 36 6.25 8.36 -9.68
C SER A 36 5.98 8.86 -11.10
N PHE A 37 6.48 8.18 -12.13
CA PHE A 37 6.26 8.53 -13.53
C PHE A 37 4.78 8.46 -13.92
N PHE A 38 4.12 7.32 -13.64
CA PHE A 38 2.72 7.11 -13.99
C PHE A 38 1.72 7.86 -13.09
N SER A 39 2.15 8.30 -11.92
CA SER A 39 1.35 9.19 -11.07
C SER A 39 1.68 10.66 -11.28
N PHE A 40 2.55 11.01 -12.24
CA PHE A 40 3.06 12.38 -12.42
C PHE A 40 3.65 12.97 -11.12
N GLY A 41 4.29 12.13 -10.30
CA GLY A 41 4.87 12.51 -9.01
C GLY A 41 3.87 12.69 -7.87
N LEU A 42 2.56 12.54 -8.11
CA LEU A 42 1.51 12.71 -7.10
C LEU A 42 1.62 11.70 -5.96
N ASP A 43 2.17 10.51 -6.22
CA ASP A 43 2.39 9.46 -5.22
C ASP A 43 3.18 9.94 -4.01
N GLN A 44 4.15 10.83 -4.22
CA GLN A 44 4.95 11.42 -3.13
C GLN A 44 4.11 12.40 -2.30
N GLY A 45 3.28 13.22 -2.95
CA GLY A 45 2.36 14.13 -2.28
C GLY A 45 1.34 13.39 -1.42
N TRP A 46 0.78 12.29 -1.94
CA TRP A 46 -0.17 11.47 -1.20
C TRP A 46 0.47 10.81 0.04
N ARG A 47 1.71 10.27 -0.06
CA ARG A 47 2.44 9.74 1.11
C ARG A 47 2.74 10.80 2.14
N LYS A 48 3.17 12.00 1.73
CA LYS A 48 3.40 13.12 2.65
C LYS A 48 2.10 13.51 3.38
N LYS A 49 0.96 13.53 2.67
CA LYS A 49 -0.34 13.80 3.27
C LYS A 49 -0.75 12.72 4.26
N LEU A 50 -0.51 11.43 3.94
CA LEU A 50 -0.74 10.32 4.88
C LEU A 50 0.06 10.55 6.16
N VAL A 51 1.37 10.77 6.06
CA VAL A 51 2.23 11.02 7.24
C VAL A 51 1.75 12.22 8.05
N SER A 52 1.27 13.29 7.39
CA SER A 52 0.69 14.45 8.08
C SER A 52 -0.58 14.10 8.85
N LEU A 53 -1.48 13.29 8.25
CA LEU A 53 -2.73 12.87 8.88
C LEU A 53 -2.52 11.90 10.05
N MET A 54 -1.39 11.20 10.07
CA MET A 54 -1.05 10.30 11.18
C MET A 54 -0.75 11.02 12.49
N GLU A 55 -0.41 12.32 12.46
CA GLU A 55 -0.10 13.11 13.67
C GLU A 55 0.94 12.43 14.56
N LEU A 56 2.00 11.91 13.91
CA LEU A 56 3.06 11.15 14.59
C LEU A 56 3.86 12.03 15.53
N ARG A 57 4.26 11.45 16.65
CA ARG A 57 5.12 12.08 17.67
C ARG A 57 6.52 11.48 17.64
N GLU A 58 7.48 12.24 18.10
CA GLU A 58 8.83 11.73 18.31
C GLU A 58 8.84 10.56 19.31
N GLY A 59 9.59 9.52 19.02
CA GLY A 59 9.70 8.34 19.87
C GLY A 59 8.69 7.23 19.61
N GLU A 60 7.69 7.42 18.73
CA GLU A 60 6.70 6.40 18.40
C GLU A 60 7.27 5.22 17.61
N LYS A 61 6.68 4.03 17.82
CA LYS A 61 6.99 2.80 17.10
C LYS A 61 5.95 2.59 16.00
N ILE A 62 6.41 2.54 14.76
CA ILE A 62 5.54 2.46 13.58
C ILE A 62 5.78 1.14 12.85
N LEU A 63 4.71 0.49 12.41
CA LEU A 63 4.75 -0.62 11.46
C LEU A 63 4.26 -0.16 10.09
N ASP A 64 5.08 -0.34 9.06
CA ASP A 64 4.72 -0.11 7.65
C ASP A 64 4.55 -1.45 6.95
N VAL A 65 3.31 -1.87 6.76
CA VAL A 65 2.94 -3.14 6.15
C VAL A 65 2.86 -2.96 4.63
N CYS A 66 3.33 -3.94 3.87
CA CYS A 66 3.55 -3.85 2.43
C CYS A 66 4.47 -2.65 2.11
N THR A 67 5.59 -2.57 2.82
CA THR A 67 6.53 -1.44 2.75
C THR A 67 7.17 -1.28 1.39
N GLY A 68 7.19 -2.35 0.57
CA GLY A 68 7.83 -2.37 -0.74
C GLY A 68 9.29 -1.97 -0.64
N THR A 69 9.69 -0.98 -1.41
CA THR A 69 11.06 -0.42 -1.41
C THR A 69 11.31 0.60 -0.30
N GLY A 70 10.43 0.69 0.71
CA GLY A 70 10.61 1.53 1.89
C GLY A 70 10.28 3.02 1.71
N LYS A 71 9.69 3.46 0.59
CA LYS A 71 9.41 4.89 0.34
C LYS A 71 8.67 5.58 1.50
N LEU A 72 7.64 4.91 2.06
CA LEU A 72 6.90 5.45 3.19
C LEU A 72 7.69 5.33 4.48
N ALA A 73 8.36 4.20 4.73
CA ALA A 73 9.17 3.96 5.92
C ALA A 73 10.22 5.06 6.13
N PHE A 74 10.88 5.55 5.08
CA PHE A 74 11.83 6.66 5.16
C PHE A 74 11.17 8.00 5.56
N LEU A 75 9.94 8.25 5.15
CA LEU A 75 9.20 9.46 5.56
C LEU A 75 8.76 9.36 7.04
N LEU A 76 8.31 8.18 7.45
CA LEU A 76 7.92 7.88 8.83
C LEU A 76 9.09 8.02 9.79
N SER A 77 10.25 7.44 9.44
CA SER A 77 11.49 7.51 10.23
C SER A 77 11.91 8.96 10.54
N LYS A 78 11.88 9.82 9.53
CA LYS A 78 12.17 11.25 9.72
C LYS A 78 11.20 11.92 10.69
N LYS A 79 9.94 11.45 10.74
CA LYS A 79 8.90 12.06 11.56
C LYS A 79 8.98 11.63 13.01
N VAL A 80 9.28 10.33 13.27
CA VAL A 80 9.41 9.81 14.64
C VAL A 80 10.77 10.09 15.28
N GLY A 81 11.76 10.53 14.49
CA GLY A 81 13.09 10.89 14.98
C GLY A 81 13.89 9.70 15.50
N GLY A 82 15.11 10.00 16.02
CA GLY A 82 16.04 8.96 16.48
C GLY A 82 15.59 8.15 17.69
N LYS A 83 14.60 8.63 18.45
CA LYS A 83 14.04 7.92 19.61
C LYS A 83 12.90 6.96 19.20
N GLY A 84 12.29 7.16 18.03
CA GLY A 84 11.28 6.29 17.48
C GLY A 84 11.87 5.20 16.61
N SER A 85 11.02 4.27 16.16
CA SER A 85 11.43 3.20 15.25
C SER A 85 10.36 2.92 14.20
N VAL A 86 10.82 2.48 13.01
CA VAL A 86 9.95 2.04 11.93
C VAL A 86 10.33 0.62 11.55
N SER A 87 9.37 -0.29 11.64
CA SER A 87 9.49 -1.65 11.11
C SER A 87 8.74 -1.71 9.79
N GLY A 88 9.45 -1.89 8.68
CA GLY A 88 8.86 -2.11 7.37
C GLY A 88 8.79 -3.59 7.06
N VAL A 89 7.62 -4.11 6.73
CA VAL A 89 7.47 -5.53 6.37
C VAL A 89 6.83 -5.68 5.00
N ASP A 90 7.33 -6.68 4.27
CA ASP A 90 6.80 -7.06 2.97
C ASP A 90 6.94 -8.58 2.75
N PHE A 91 6.11 -9.15 1.88
CA PHE A 91 6.20 -10.56 1.52
C PHE A 91 7.06 -10.78 0.25
N SER A 92 7.50 -9.72 -0.43
CA SER A 92 8.46 -9.77 -1.53
C SER A 92 9.88 -9.52 -1.03
N LYS A 93 10.71 -10.56 -1.11
CA LYS A 93 12.14 -10.46 -0.76
C LYS A 93 12.89 -9.50 -1.68
N GLU A 94 12.48 -9.38 -2.93
CA GLU A 94 13.05 -8.49 -3.94
C GLU A 94 12.81 -7.03 -3.55
N MET A 95 11.59 -6.70 -3.13
CA MET A 95 11.25 -5.36 -2.62
C MET A 95 12.07 -5.01 -1.38
N LEU A 96 12.18 -5.94 -0.43
CA LEU A 96 12.99 -5.73 0.78
C LEU A 96 14.47 -5.52 0.48
N ARG A 97 15.04 -6.25 -0.48
CA ARG A 97 16.43 -6.02 -0.93
C ARG A 97 16.62 -4.60 -1.47
N GLU A 98 15.67 -4.07 -2.24
CA GLU A 98 15.72 -2.68 -2.72
C GLU A 98 15.56 -1.66 -1.56
N ALA A 99 14.72 -1.96 -0.57
CA ALA A 99 14.59 -1.14 0.63
C ALA A 99 15.89 -1.11 1.44
N GLU A 100 16.51 -2.27 1.66
CA GLU A 100 17.79 -2.40 2.39
C GLU A 100 18.93 -1.68 1.69
N LYS A 101 19.04 -1.77 0.36
CA LYS A 101 20.03 -1.00 -0.41
C LYS A 101 19.95 0.50 -0.15
N LYS A 102 18.75 1.02 0.08
CA LYS A 102 18.53 2.44 0.37
C LYS A 102 18.86 2.84 1.81
N LEU A 103 18.99 1.87 2.72
CA LEU A 103 19.44 2.15 4.10
C LEU A 103 20.90 2.59 4.17
N ASN A 104 21.75 2.22 3.21
CA ASN A 104 23.18 2.53 3.22
C ASN A 104 23.42 4.02 3.46
N GLY A 105 23.99 4.36 4.64
CA GLY A 105 24.28 5.72 5.06
C GLY A 105 23.08 6.54 5.57
N ARG A 106 21.94 5.89 5.88
CA ARG A 106 20.71 6.54 6.36
C ARG A 106 20.35 6.14 7.79
N PRO A 107 19.32 6.78 8.40
CA PRO A 107 18.97 6.58 9.80
C PRO A 107 18.84 5.11 10.19
N THR A 108 19.38 4.75 11.33
CA THR A 108 19.42 3.39 11.87
C THR A 108 18.13 2.98 12.59
N ASN A 109 17.11 3.86 12.62
CA ASN A 109 15.82 3.58 13.28
C ASN A 109 14.79 2.91 12.38
N ILE A 110 15.19 2.43 11.19
CA ILE A 110 14.37 1.61 10.29
C ILE A 110 14.92 0.19 10.28
N SER A 111 14.03 -0.79 10.37
CA SER A 111 14.32 -2.20 10.10
C SER A 111 13.37 -2.72 9.02
N PHE A 112 13.88 -3.57 8.13
CA PHE A 112 13.06 -4.27 7.15
C PHE A 112 13.03 -5.76 7.44
N GLY A 113 11.88 -6.41 7.20
CA GLY A 113 11.71 -7.83 7.46
C GLY A 113 10.62 -8.47 6.61
N PHE A 114 10.77 -9.79 6.39
CA PHE A 114 9.78 -10.57 5.69
C PHE A 114 8.60 -10.89 6.62
N SER A 115 7.37 -10.58 6.20
CA SER A 115 6.15 -10.98 6.89
C SER A 115 4.95 -10.97 5.94
N ASP A 116 4.01 -11.89 6.14
CA ASP A 116 2.69 -11.83 5.52
C ASP A 116 1.82 -10.86 6.31
N ALA A 117 1.16 -9.93 5.63
CA ALA A 117 0.23 -8.98 6.25
C ALA A 117 -0.93 -9.67 6.99
N LYS A 118 -1.27 -10.90 6.61
CA LYS A 118 -2.31 -11.73 7.22
C LYS A 118 -1.83 -12.50 8.46
N ASN A 119 -0.52 -12.48 8.73
CA ASN A 119 0.11 -13.14 9.88
C ASN A 119 1.40 -12.41 10.25
N LEU A 120 1.26 -11.31 10.98
CA LEU A 120 2.36 -10.43 11.34
C LEU A 120 3.19 -11.02 12.49
N ASN A 121 4.50 -11.15 12.27
CA ASN A 121 5.44 -11.71 13.26
C ASN A 121 5.78 -10.71 14.39
N PHE A 122 4.75 -10.07 14.96
CA PHE A 122 4.90 -9.13 16.06
C PHE A 122 3.90 -9.45 17.19
N PRO A 123 4.26 -9.19 18.45
CA PRO A 123 3.31 -9.30 19.55
C PRO A 123 2.13 -8.33 19.39
N GLU A 124 1.04 -8.62 20.06
CA GLU A 124 -0.07 -7.67 20.18
C GLU A 124 0.36 -6.38 20.89
N ASN A 125 -0.33 -5.29 20.62
CA ASN A 125 -0.11 -3.99 21.28
C ASN A 125 1.35 -3.48 21.22
N SER A 126 2.04 -3.70 20.08
CA SER A 126 3.47 -3.38 19.90
C SER A 126 3.70 -2.01 19.30
N PHE A 127 2.76 -1.49 18.49
CA PHE A 127 2.97 -0.31 17.67
C PHE A 127 2.00 0.82 18.02
N ASP A 128 2.49 2.06 17.98
CA ASP A 128 1.70 3.27 18.17
C ASP A 128 0.91 3.62 16.90
N ALA A 129 1.42 3.22 15.74
CA ALA A 129 0.68 3.33 14.47
C ALA A 129 1.07 2.21 13.48
N VAL A 130 0.11 1.85 12.62
CA VAL A 130 0.29 0.91 11.50
C VAL A 130 -0.10 1.60 10.22
N THR A 131 0.69 1.42 9.17
CA THR A 131 0.41 1.95 7.83
C THR A 131 0.41 0.88 6.77
N VAL A 132 -0.40 1.10 5.73
CA VAL A 132 -0.34 0.37 4.46
C VAL A 132 -0.41 1.39 3.33
N SER A 133 0.54 1.38 2.41
CA SER A 133 0.54 2.31 1.27
C SER A 133 0.59 1.56 -0.05
N PHE A 134 -0.51 1.58 -0.81
CA PHE A 134 -0.68 0.92 -2.12
C PHE A 134 -0.53 -0.61 -2.10
N GLY A 135 -0.71 -1.22 -0.92
CA GLY A 135 -0.58 -2.66 -0.71
C GLY A 135 -1.91 -3.38 -0.51
N MET A 136 -2.90 -2.72 0.11
CA MET A 136 -4.13 -3.35 0.59
C MET A 136 -4.93 -4.04 -0.53
N ARG A 137 -5.01 -3.43 -1.72
CA ARG A 137 -5.72 -4.00 -2.88
C ARG A 137 -5.11 -5.31 -3.40
N ASN A 138 -3.87 -5.60 -3.01
CA ASN A 138 -3.14 -6.79 -3.43
C ASN A 138 -3.24 -7.94 -2.41
N ILE A 139 -3.91 -7.72 -1.28
CA ILE A 139 -4.11 -8.72 -0.23
C ILE A 139 -5.50 -9.35 -0.45
N PRO A 140 -5.59 -10.64 -0.83
CA PRO A 140 -6.86 -11.27 -1.13
C PRO A 140 -7.81 -11.32 0.08
N ASP A 141 -7.28 -11.65 1.26
CA ASP A 141 -8.01 -11.61 2.52
C ASP A 141 -7.69 -10.33 3.29
N THR A 142 -8.33 -9.25 2.85
CA THR A 142 -8.20 -7.93 3.46
C THR A 142 -8.63 -7.92 4.93
N ALA A 143 -9.66 -8.70 5.29
CA ALA A 143 -10.15 -8.76 6.67
C ALA A 143 -9.11 -9.36 7.61
N ALA A 144 -8.45 -10.46 7.22
CA ALA A 144 -7.37 -11.06 8.00
C ALA A 144 -6.21 -10.07 8.22
N ALA A 145 -5.81 -9.33 7.17
CA ALA A 145 -4.75 -8.32 7.29
C ALA A 145 -5.16 -7.16 8.21
N LEU A 146 -6.42 -6.73 8.17
CA LEU A 146 -6.93 -5.68 9.05
C LEU A 146 -7.02 -6.15 10.51
N HIS A 147 -7.42 -7.40 10.79
CA HIS A 147 -7.40 -7.97 12.14
C HIS A 147 -5.97 -8.05 12.68
N GLU A 148 -4.98 -8.44 11.89
CA GLU A 148 -3.57 -8.45 12.28
C GLU A 148 -3.05 -7.02 12.55
N ALA A 149 -3.38 -6.06 11.69
CA ALA A 149 -3.05 -4.66 11.92
C ALA A 149 -3.66 -4.15 13.23
N LEU A 150 -4.93 -4.49 13.51
CA LEU A 150 -5.60 -4.15 14.77
C LEU A 150 -4.96 -4.85 15.98
N ARG A 151 -4.58 -6.13 15.85
CA ARG A 151 -3.94 -6.90 16.92
C ARG A 151 -2.63 -6.25 17.36
N VAL A 152 -1.77 -5.89 16.42
CA VAL A 152 -0.43 -5.36 16.73
C VAL A 152 -0.46 -3.88 17.15
N LEU A 153 -1.54 -3.15 16.89
CA LEU A 153 -1.73 -1.79 17.38
C LEU A 153 -1.95 -1.79 18.89
N LYS A 154 -1.38 -0.80 19.58
CA LYS A 154 -1.71 -0.47 20.97
C LYS A 154 -3.13 0.09 21.07
N PRO A 155 -3.82 -0.03 22.22
CA PRO A 155 -5.03 0.75 22.48
C PRO A 155 -4.79 2.26 22.23
N GLY A 156 -5.71 2.91 21.55
CA GLY A 156 -5.54 4.30 21.05
C GLY A 156 -4.59 4.47 19.87
N GLY A 157 -3.97 3.39 19.40
CA GLY A 157 -3.08 3.40 18.23
C GLY A 157 -3.83 3.71 16.93
N ARG A 158 -3.09 4.21 15.93
CA ARG A 158 -3.64 4.70 14.66
C ARG A 158 -3.34 3.75 13.51
N PHE A 159 -4.35 3.47 12.71
CA PHE A 159 -4.20 2.78 11.43
C PHE A 159 -4.38 3.81 10.30
N CYS A 160 -3.49 3.80 9.31
CA CYS A 160 -3.63 4.62 8.11
C CYS A 160 -3.37 3.80 6.86
N CYS A 161 -4.34 3.78 5.95
CA CYS A 161 -4.23 3.13 4.64
C CYS A 161 -4.31 4.17 3.54
N LEU A 162 -3.31 4.20 2.65
CA LEU A 162 -3.33 4.96 1.39
C LEU A 162 -3.50 3.98 0.25
N GLU A 163 -4.55 4.12 -0.53
CA GLU A 163 -4.81 3.21 -1.65
C GLU A 163 -5.32 3.94 -2.89
N LEU A 164 -5.03 3.35 -4.06
CA LEU A 164 -5.64 3.79 -5.31
C LEU A 164 -7.09 3.30 -5.36
N THR A 165 -7.99 4.25 -5.61
CA THR A 165 -9.43 4.01 -5.64
C THR A 165 -10.00 4.45 -6.99
N PRO A 166 -11.14 3.90 -7.43
CA PRO A 166 -11.82 4.44 -8.61
C PRO A 166 -12.22 5.91 -8.36
N PRO A 167 -11.98 6.82 -9.32
CA PRO A 167 -12.37 8.22 -9.18
C PRO A 167 -13.85 8.37 -8.80
N THR A 168 -14.16 9.32 -7.93
CA THR A 168 -15.53 9.61 -7.52
C THR A 168 -16.27 10.45 -8.56
N ASP A 169 -15.56 11.37 -9.23
CA ASP A 169 -16.15 12.32 -10.16
C ASP A 169 -16.46 11.68 -11.51
N SER A 170 -17.69 11.87 -11.97
CA SER A 170 -18.22 11.23 -13.19
C SER A 170 -17.45 11.66 -14.46
N TRP A 171 -16.97 12.89 -14.53
CA TRP A 171 -16.21 13.40 -15.68
C TRP A 171 -14.76 12.92 -15.70
N VAL A 172 -14.17 12.61 -14.52
CA VAL A 172 -12.81 12.06 -14.40
C VAL A 172 -12.75 10.59 -14.80
N LYS A 173 -13.80 9.80 -14.48
CA LYS A 173 -13.83 8.36 -14.72
C LYS A 173 -13.46 7.94 -16.14
N PRO A 174 -14.02 8.51 -17.21
CA PRO A 174 -13.70 8.08 -18.57
C PRO A 174 -12.25 8.39 -18.95
N LEU A 175 -11.73 9.56 -18.55
CA LEU A 175 -10.34 9.96 -18.79
C LEU A 175 -9.36 9.06 -18.05
N TYR A 176 -9.63 8.80 -16.78
CA TYR A 176 -8.85 7.90 -15.94
C TYR A 176 -8.86 6.46 -16.48
N THR A 177 -10.02 5.97 -16.88
CA THR A 177 -10.16 4.64 -17.49
C THR A 177 -9.35 4.54 -18.78
N MET A 178 -9.46 5.54 -19.67
CA MET A 178 -8.68 5.59 -20.90
C MET A 178 -7.18 5.57 -20.59
N TYR A 179 -6.73 6.40 -19.64
CA TYR A 179 -5.34 6.48 -19.21
C TYR A 179 -4.85 5.11 -18.69
N CYS A 180 -5.56 4.53 -17.72
CA CYS A 180 -5.13 3.29 -17.06
C CYS A 180 -5.17 2.06 -17.98
N PHE A 181 -6.18 1.95 -18.88
CA PHE A 181 -6.36 0.75 -19.69
C PHE A 181 -5.74 0.83 -21.10
N LYS A 182 -5.42 2.03 -21.60
CA LYS A 182 -4.85 2.22 -22.94
C LYS A 182 -3.48 2.88 -22.92
N VAL A 183 -3.37 4.06 -22.28
CA VAL A 183 -2.15 4.88 -22.34
C VAL A 183 -1.02 4.25 -21.52
N MET A 184 -1.29 3.91 -20.25
CA MET A 184 -0.28 3.36 -19.35
C MET A 184 0.30 2.02 -19.85
N PRO A 185 -0.49 1.00 -20.24
CA PRO A 185 0.05 -0.24 -20.78
C PRO A 185 0.83 -0.04 -22.09
N PHE A 186 0.41 0.89 -22.94
CA PHE A 186 1.12 1.21 -24.18
C PHE A 186 2.51 1.80 -23.92
N ILE A 187 2.60 2.77 -22.99
CA ILE A 187 3.89 3.35 -22.58
C ILE A 187 4.77 2.28 -21.92
N ALA A 188 4.20 1.49 -21.01
CA ALA A 188 4.92 0.43 -20.32
C ALA A 188 5.51 -0.60 -21.28
N MET A 189 4.76 -1.00 -22.30
CA MET A 189 5.26 -1.93 -23.32
C MET A 189 6.45 -1.34 -24.09
N LYS A 190 6.42 -0.03 -24.41
CA LYS A 190 7.52 0.63 -25.11
C LYS A 190 8.76 0.83 -24.24
N VAL A 191 8.57 1.17 -22.96
CA VAL A 191 9.67 1.52 -22.05
C VAL A 191 10.26 0.27 -21.38
N LEU A 192 9.40 -0.64 -20.90
CA LEU A 192 9.81 -1.80 -20.11
C LEU A 192 9.77 -3.11 -20.88
N LYS A 193 9.31 -3.09 -22.14
CA LYS A 193 9.10 -4.28 -22.98
C LYS A 193 8.12 -5.31 -22.36
N THR A 194 7.36 -4.89 -21.35
CA THR A 194 6.31 -5.69 -20.72
C THR A 194 5.13 -4.81 -20.32
N ALA A 195 3.90 -5.33 -20.47
CA ALA A 195 2.68 -4.67 -20.04
C ALA A 195 2.01 -5.40 -18.86
N VAL A 196 2.58 -6.51 -18.38
CA VAL A 196 1.93 -7.38 -17.37
C VAL A 196 1.57 -6.62 -16.09
N PRO A 197 2.48 -5.86 -15.44
CA PRO A 197 2.14 -5.10 -14.24
C PRO A 197 1.07 -4.04 -14.48
N TYR A 198 1.05 -3.46 -15.68
CA TYR A 198 0.15 -2.36 -16.04
C TYR A 198 -1.21 -2.82 -16.56
N ASN A 199 -1.35 -4.08 -16.92
CA ASN A 199 -2.64 -4.73 -17.14
C ASN A 199 -3.27 -5.17 -15.81
N TYR A 200 -2.45 -5.51 -14.80
CA TYR A 200 -2.87 -5.87 -13.46
C TYR A 200 -3.39 -4.64 -12.66
N LEU A 201 -2.65 -3.53 -12.71
CA LEU A 201 -2.93 -2.35 -11.89
C LEU A 201 -4.36 -1.80 -12.04
N PRO A 202 -4.89 -1.50 -13.25
CA PRO A 202 -6.25 -0.99 -13.39
C PRO A 202 -7.32 -1.97 -12.89
N ARG A 203 -7.05 -3.27 -12.99
CA ARG A 203 -7.96 -4.33 -12.54
C ARG A 203 -8.00 -4.44 -11.03
N SER A 204 -6.83 -4.39 -10.38
CA SER A 204 -6.75 -4.40 -8.92
C SER A 204 -7.43 -3.16 -8.32
N ILE A 205 -7.30 -1.98 -8.96
CA ILE A 205 -8.01 -0.76 -8.55
C ILE A 205 -9.52 -0.94 -8.70
N LYS A 206 -9.99 -1.48 -9.82
CA LYS A 206 -11.42 -1.72 -10.06
C LYS A 206 -12.03 -2.75 -9.11
N ALA A 207 -11.24 -3.75 -8.71
CA ALA A 207 -11.65 -4.80 -7.79
C ALA A 207 -11.62 -4.35 -6.31
N PHE A 208 -10.90 -3.27 -5.99
CA PHE A 208 -10.85 -2.74 -4.64
C PHE A 208 -12.20 -2.12 -4.26
N PRO A 209 -12.67 -2.31 -3.02
CA PRO A 209 -13.93 -1.74 -2.56
C PRO A 209 -14.00 -0.22 -2.74
N SER A 210 -15.18 0.32 -2.93
CA SER A 210 -15.39 1.76 -2.87
C SER A 210 -14.97 2.30 -1.50
N SER A 211 -14.70 3.61 -1.42
CA SER A 211 -14.30 4.24 -0.16
C SER A 211 -15.31 4.04 0.97
N VAL A 212 -16.61 3.98 0.62
CA VAL A 212 -17.69 3.72 1.60
C VAL A 212 -17.66 2.27 2.07
N GLU A 213 -17.48 1.32 1.16
CA GLU A 213 -17.41 -0.11 1.49
C GLU A 213 -16.17 -0.41 2.31
N PHE A 214 -14.99 0.12 1.92
CA PHE A 214 -13.77 -0.11 2.68
C PHE A 214 -13.81 0.53 4.07
N LYS A 215 -14.44 1.71 4.22
CA LYS A 215 -14.74 2.29 5.54
C LYS A 215 -15.55 1.32 6.40
N ARG A 216 -16.63 0.74 5.87
CA ARG A 216 -17.45 -0.27 6.59
C ARG A 216 -16.64 -1.50 6.95
N THR A 217 -15.74 -1.94 6.05
CA THR A 217 -14.85 -3.08 6.33
C THR A 217 -13.95 -2.78 7.52
N LEU A 218 -13.37 -1.59 7.61
CA LEU A 218 -12.57 -1.17 8.77
C LEU A 218 -13.40 -1.19 10.06
N GLU A 219 -14.60 -0.62 10.03
CA GLU A 219 -15.51 -0.59 11.18
C GLU A 219 -15.91 -2.00 11.61
N ASN A 220 -16.22 -2.89 10.68
CA ASN A 220 -16.56 -4.29 10.96
C ASN A 220 -15.37 -5.09 11.51
N CYS A 221 -14.13 -4.74 11.16
CA CYS A 221 -12.92 -5.35 11.73
C CYS A 221 -12.56 -4.80 13.12
N GLY A 222 -13.35 -3.86 13.69
CA GLY A 222 -13.16 -3.36 15.05
C GLY A 222 -12.42 -2.01 15.14
N PHE A 223 -12.13 -1.36 14.01
CA PHE A 223 -11.58 0.00 14.03
C PHE A 223 -12.65 1.04 14.32
N SER A 224 -12.29 2.08 15.05
CA SER A 224 -13.15 3.20 15.41
C SER A 224 -12.70 4.53 14.78
N GLY A 225 -13.56 5.53 14.77
CA GLY A 225 -13.23 6.88 14.31
C GLY A 225 -12.76 6.94 12.86
N VAL A 226 -13.30 6.10 11.97
CA VAL A 226 -12.84 5.97 10.59
C VAL A 226 -13.16 7.24 9.79
N THR A 227 -12.11 7.92 9.33
CA THR A 227 -12.18 9.08 8.43
C THR A 227 -11.63 8.73 7.05
N VAL A 228 -12.18 9.37 6.01
CA VAL A 228 -11.86 9.12 4.61
C VAL A 228 -11.45 10.43 3.95
N HIS A 229 -10.27 10.47 3.36
CA HIS A 229 -9.71 11.65 2.71
C HIS A 229 -9.42 11.32 1.24
N ALA A 230 -10.31 11.75 0.35
CA ALA A 230 -10.12 11.61 -1.09
C ALA A 230 -9.04 12.59 -1.58
N MET A 231 -8.14 12.08 -2.41
CA MET A 231 -7.05 12.82 -3.03
C MET A 231 -7.21 12.81 -4.54
N THR A 232 -6.90 13.93 -5.19
CA THR A 232 -6.85 14.02 -6.65
C THR A 232 -8.10 13.41 -7.30
N PHE A 233 -9.27 14.03 -7.05
CA PHE A 233 -10.57 13.58 -7.59
C PHE A 233 -10.95 12.13 -7.21
N GLY A 234 -10.43 11.65 -6.08
CA GLY A 234 -10.68 10.29 -5.60
C GLY A 234 -9.83 9.18 -6.26
N ILE A 235 -8.80 9.54 -7.06
CA ILE A 235 -7.86 8.57 -7.66
C ILE A 235 -7.04 7.85 -6.57
N ALA A 236 -6.76 8.54 -5.48
CA ALA A 236 -6.20 7.95 -4.27
C ALA A 236 -7.02 8.35 -3.06
N THR A 237 -7.10 7.48 -2.08
CA THR A 237 -7.85 7.73 -0.84
C THR A 237 -7.00 7.33 0.37
N ILE A 238 -7.02 8.18 1.39
CA ILE A 238 -6.42 7.88 2.69
C ILE A 238 -7.55 7.57 3.67
N PHE A 239 -7.44 6.43 4.32
CA PHE A 239 -8.32 6.01 5.41
C PHE A 239 -7.52 6.11 6.71
N LYS A 240 -8.04 6.81 7.71
CA LYS A 240 -7.48 6.89 9.06
C LYS A 240 -8.49 6.32 10.05
N ALA A 241 -8.03 5.48 10.95
CA ALA A 241 -8.84 4.81 11.97
C ALA A 241 -8.04 4.58 13.25
N TYR A 242 -8.71 4.15 14.31
CA TYR A 242 -8.10 3.94 15.62
C TYR A 242 -8.47 2.57 16.18
N LYS A 243 -7.58 1.99 16.98
CA LYS A 243 -7.91 0.90 17.90
C LYS A 243 -8.46 1.49 19.19
N ASN A 244 -9.62 1.00 19.66
CA ASN A 244 -10.18 1.36 20.96
C ASN A 244 -9.33 0.82 22.13
#